data_7169df0fd843dd61a3ad6a87cc188228
#
_entry.id   7169df0fd843dd61a3ad6a87cc188228
#
_cell.length_a   1.000
_cell.length_b   1.000
_cell.length_c   1.000
_cell.angle_alpha   90.00
_cell.angle_beta   90.00
_cell.angle_gamma   90.00
#
_symmetry.space_group_name_H-M   'P 1'
#
loop_
_entity.id
_entity.type
_entity.pdbx_description
1 polymer ?
#
loop_
_entity_poly.entity_id
_entity_poly.type
_entity_poly.pdbx_seq_one_letter_code
_entity_poly.pdbx_strand_id
1 'polypeptide(L)'
;MASSSIHSLLLFCSLLLSIHMILSSQAKPSSLKPKALVLPIAKDASTLQYITTFKQRTPPITLKLTVDLGGQFLWVDCNEGQYISSTYKPAYCNTTQCSIANSKECNWECFFPQRPGCNNRTCILFPDNTVIGYADNNGEVGQDILWRLHSTDGSHSGPKVSNIPNFIFACSSNTFYGVLGLVNGVKGMAGLGRTRIALPTQFASAYKLPRKFAICLPSSARSYGVVFFGDGPYVLTPKIDVYKSLTFTKLILNPVSTGYVFDPDEPSAEYFINAKSIKVNEKIVSLNTFLLAIDQNGYGGTKISTVNPYTVLESTIYKAFVDAFVKEMPGHIKRVASVEPFGTCFDSTHIGITCVGPAVPSIDFVLQSEGVY
;
A
#
# COMPACT_ATOMS: atom_id res chain seq x y z
N MET A 1 -57.99 41.07 -35.61
CA MET A 1 -57.14 41.09 -34.39
C MET A 1 -56.77 39.70 -33.88
N ALA A 2 -56.99 38.61 -34.62
CA ALA A 2 -56.69 37.25 -34.15
C ALA A 2 -55.31 36.72 -34.66
N SER A 3 -54.67 37.36 -35.66
CA SER A 3 -53.41 36.86 -36.26
C SER A 3 -52.15 37.14 -35.45
N SER A 4 -52.13 38.21 -34.64
CA SER A 4 -50.98 38.60 -33.83
C SER A 4 -50.76 37.71 -32.60
N SER A 5 -51.83 37.15 -32.04
CA SER A 5 -51.76 36.31 -30.84
C SER A 5 -51.19 34.92 -31.11
N ILE A 6 -51.41 34.38 -32.31
CA ILE A 6 -50.93 33.04 -32.71
C ILE A 6 -49.42 33.05 -32.97
N HIS A 7 -48.89 34.12 -33.56
CA HIS A 7 -47.46 34.26 -33.79
C HIS A 7 -46.67 34.43 -32.51
N SER A 8 -47.22 35.15 -31.52
CA SER A 8 -46.59 35.27 -30.18
C SER A 8 -46.55 33.95 -29.44
N LEU A 9 -47.64 33.14 -29.54
CA LEU A 9 -47.71 31.82 -28.90
C LEU A 9 -46.72 30.81 -29.51
N LEU A 10 -46.60 30.80 -30.84
CA LEU A 10 -45.64 29.95 -31.56
C LEU A 10 -44.20 30.32 -31.26
N LEU A 11 -43.86 31.60 -31.15
CA LEU A 11 -42.54 32.08 -30.74
C LEU A 11 -42.21 31.66 -29.29
N PHE A 12 -43.18 31.74 -28.37
CA PHE A 12 -42.98 31.34 -26.99
C PHE A 12 -42.81 29.81 -26.85
N CYS A 13 -43.60 29.01 -27.60
CA CYS A 13 -43.43 27.55 -27.65
C CYS A 13 -42.08 27.13 -28.27
N SER A 14 -41.60 27.81 -29.33
CA SER A 14 -40.28 27.52 -29.92
C SER A 14 -39.16 27.89 -28.98
N LEU A 15 -39.30 28.99 -28.23
CA LEU A 15 -38.31 29.38 -27.21
C LEU A 15 -38.25 28.41 -26.03
N LEU A 16 -39.40 27.93 -25.56
CA LEU A 16 -39.46 26.91 -24.49
C LEU A 16 -38.92 25.57 -24.95
N LEU A 17 -39.14 25.14 -26.19
CA LEU A 17 -38.57 23.94 -26.77
C LEU A 17 -37.06 24.04 -26.94
N SER A 18 -36.53 25.19 -27.35
CA SER A 18 -35.08 25.41 -27.45
C SER A 18 -34.44 25.47 -26.08
N ILE A 19 -35.06 26.05 -25.05
CA ILE A 19 -34.56 26.01 -23.67
C ILE A 19 -34.57 24.59 -23.10
N HIS A 20 -35.59 23.78 -23.40
CA HIS A 20 -35.61 22.36 -23.00
C HIS A 20 -34.54 21.53 -23.69
N MET A 21 -34.25 21.80 -24.96
CA MET A 21 -33.15 21.13 -25.68
C MET A 21 -31.77 21.53 -25.13
N ILE A 22 -31.62 22.78 -24.70
CA ILE A 22 -30.33 23.25 -24.11
C ILE A 22 -30.17 22.68 -22.67
N LEU A 23 -31.24 22.55 -21.89
CA LEU A 23 -31.19 21.95 -20.55
C LEU A 23 -31.03 20.43 -20.57
N SER A 24 -31.42 19.73 -21.63
CA SER A 24 -31.24 18.28 -21.76
C SER A 24 -29.90 17.88 -22.31
N SER A 25 -29.07 18.82 -22.76
CA SER A 25 -27.66 18.62 -23.18
C SER A 25 -26.72 18.73 -21.98
N GLN A 26 -27.11 18.24 -20.81
CA GLN A 26 -26.08 17.84 -19.85
C GLN A 26 -25.45 16.56 -20.42
N ALA A 27 -24.33 16.74 -21.11
CA ALA A 27 -23.45 15.65 -21.47
C ALA A 27 -23.22 14.81 -20.21
N LYS A 28 -23.73 13.58 -20.17
CA LYS A 28 -23.28 12.60 -19.18
C LYS A 28 -21.77 12.72 -19.14
N PRO A 29 -21.15 12.98 -17.98
CA PRO A 29 -19.70 12.96 -17.90
C PRO A 29 -19.29 11.64 -18.49
N SER A 30 -18.64 11.67 -19.66
CA SER A 30 -18.00 10.49 -20.18
C SER A 30 -17.10 10.02 -19.06
N SER A 31 -17.36 8.84 -18.49
CA SER A 31 -16.49 8.25 -17.50
C SER A 31 -15.21 7.89 -18.24
N LEU A 32 -14.36 8.88 -18.42
CA LEU A 32 -13.00 8.68 -18.91
C LEU A 32 -12.41 7.63 -17.95
N LYS A 33 -12.17 6.44 -18.48
CA LYS A 33 -11.47 5.40 -17.74
C LYS A 33 -10.16 6.00 -17.25
N PRO A 34 -9.89 6.04 -15.94
CA PRO A 34 -8.61 6.54 -15.47
C PRO A 34 -7.50 5.68 -16.05
N LYS A 35 -6.40 6.27 -16.48
CA LYS A 35 -5.21 5.53 -16.89
C LYS A 35 -4.50 4.95 -15.68
N ALA A 36 -4.46 5.71 -14.61
CA ALA A 36 -3.93 5.30 -13.32
C ALA A 36 -4.64 6.06 -12.19
N LEU A 37 -4.49 5.58 -10.96
CA LEU A 37 -4.91 6.25 -9.74
C LEU A 37 -3.69 6.65 -8.93
N VAL A 38 -3.84 7.68 -8.11
CA VAL A 38 -2.78 8.12 -7.20
C VAL A 38 -3.25 8.08 -5.76
N LEU A 39 -2.37 7.59 -4.90
CA LEU A 39 -2.51 7.59 -3.46
C LEU A 39 -1.30 8.30 -2.84
N PRO A 40 -1.48 9.49 -2.25
CA PRO A 40 -0.39 10.22 -1.61
C PRO A 40 0.17 9.46 -0.40
N ILE A 41 1.49 9.54 -0.21
CA ILE A 41 2.19 8.97 0.94
C ILE A 41 2.97 10.07 1.65
N ALA A 42 2.87 10.12 2.97
CA ALA A 42 3.72 10.93 3.85
C ALA A 42 4.63 10.02 4.68
N LYS A 43 5.77 10.54 5.14
CA LYS A 43 6.63 9.86 6.11
C LYS A 43 6.47 10.53 7.47
N ASP A 44 6.20 9.75 8.50
CA ASP A 44 6.19 10.25 9.87
C ASP A 44 7.62 10.42 10.38
N ALA A 45 7.92 11.57 10.99
CA ALA A 45 9.28 11.90 11.42
C ALA A 45 9.75 11.14 12.65
N SER A 46 8.82 10.72 13.52
CA SER A 46 9.15 10.07 14.79
C SER A 46 9.27 8.56 14.68
N THR A 47 8.38 7.95 13.90
CA THR A 47 8.31 6.50 13.73
C THR A 47 8.93 6.01 12.42
N LEU A 48 9.22 6.93 11.50
CA LEU A 48 9.67 6.69 10.13
C LEU A 48 8.67 5.87 9.27
N GLN A 49 7.47 5.62 9.77
CA GLN A 49 6.41 4.90 9.06
C GLN A 49 5.88 5.71 7.87
N TYR A 50 5.45 5.02 6.85
CA TYR A 50 4.79 5.60 5.69
C TYR A 50 3.27 5.59 5.87
N ILE A 51 2.66 6.74 5.71
CA ILE A 51 1.25 6.99 6.01
C ILE A 51 0.53 7.43 4.74
N THR A 52 -0.67 6.90 4.57
CA THR A 52 -1.61 7.35 3.54
C THR A 52 -2.95 7.73 4.13
N THR A 53 -3.77 8.40 3.34
CA THR A 53 -5.14 8.76 3.72
C THR A 53 -6.09 8.55 2.56
N PHE A 54 -7.27 8.02 2.85
CA PHE A 54 -8.42 8.03 1.95
C PHE A 54 -9.73 8.13 2.74
N LYS A 55 -10.83 8.35 2.03
CA LYS A 55 -12.16 8.47 2.65
C LYS A 55 -12.93 7.17 2.50
N GLN A 56 -13.49 6.70 3.60
CA GLN A 56 -14.38 5.53 3.66
C GLN A 56 -15.63 5.86 4.48
N ARG A 57 -16.66 5.03 4.41
CA ARG A 57 -17.93 5.13 5.17
C ARG A 57 -18.93 6.12 4.59
N THR A 58 -20.15 6.07 5.15
CA THR A 58 -21.20 7.05 4.90
C THR A 58 -21.79 7.52 6.25
N PRO A 59 -21.62 8.80 6.63
CA PRO A 59 -20.93 9.86 5.89
C PRO A 59 -19.42 9.62 5.77
N PRO A 60 -18.73 10.23 4.75
CA PRO A 60 -17.32 9.97 4.48
C PRO A 60 -16.42 10.46 5.60
N ILE A 61 -15.61 9.56 6.12
CA ILE A 61 -14.57 9.84 7.12
C ILE A 61 -13.19 9.65 6.48
N THR A 62 -12.28 10.57 6.73
CA THR A 62 -10.87 10.40 6.34
C THR A 62 -10.19 9.44 7.30
N LEU A 63 -9.66 8.34 6.76
CA LEU A 63 -8.85 7.38 7.49
C LEU A 63 -7.38 7.66 7.25
N LYS A 64 -6.60 7.66 8.33
CA LYS A 64 -5.14 7.67 8.31
C LYS A 64 -4.66 6.24 8.53
N LEU A 65 -3.83 5.74 7.64
CA LEU A 65 -3.43 4.33 7.58
C LEU A 65 -1.92 4.20 7.38
N THR A 66 -1.30 3.23 8.04
CA THR A 66 0.08 2.84 7.74
C THR A 66 0.11 2.03 6.44
N VAL A 67 1.05 2.34 5.56
CA VAL A 67 1.23 1.64 4.28
C VAL A 67 2.06 0.39 4.50
N ASP A 68 1.48 -0.76 4.19
CA ASP A 68 2.18 -2.05 4.24
C ASP A 68 2.24 -2.68 2.84
N LEU A 69 3.45 -2.69 2.26
CA LEU A 69 3.70 -3.27 0.94
C LEU A 69 3.34 -4.76 0.89
N GLY A 70 3.63 -5.50 1.97
CA GLY A 70 3.35 -6.92 2.11
C GLY A 70 1.98 -7.25 2.71
N GLY A 71 1.27 -6.25 3.22
CA GLY A 71 0.00 -6.44 3.90
C GLY A 71 -1.06 -7.11 3.04
N GLN A 72 -1.71 -8.11 3.58
CA GLN A 72 -2.64 -8.97 2.82
C GLN A 72 -3.89 -8.22 2.36
N PHE A 73 -4.37 -7.26 3.14
CA PHE A 73 -5.61 -6.51 2.89
C PHE A 73 -5.62 -5.18 3.64
N LEU A 74 -6.62 -4.36 3.35
CA LEU A 74 -6.97 -3.23 4.19
C LEU A 74 -7.62 -3.73 5.47
N TRP A 75 -7.13 -3.32 6.63
CA TRP A 75 -7.87 -3.46 7.87
C TRP A 75 -8.00 -2.12 8.59
N VAL A 76 -9.11 -1.96 9.32
CA VAL A 76 -9.47 -0.72 9.99
C VAL A 76 -9.94 -1.02 11.40
N ASP A 77 -9.58 -0.13 12.32
CA ASP A 77 -10.11 -0.08 13.69
C ASP A 77 -11.62 0.13 13.67
N CYS A 78 -12.35 -0.86 14.16
CA CYS A 78 -13.80 -0.86 14.31
C CYS A 78 -14.24 -1.00 15.77
N ASN A 79 -13.36 -0.70 16.72
CA ASN A 79 -13.68 -0.79 18.13
C ASN A 79 -14.97 -0.05 18.49
N GLU A 80 -15.51 -0.36 19.62
CA GLU A 80 -16.81 0.10 20.09
C GLU A 80 -17.04 1.59 19.83
N GLY A 81 -18.07 1.90 19.02
CA GLY A 81 -18.43 3.27 18.65
C GLY A 81 -17.48 3.99 17.68
N GLN A 82 -16.36 3.40 17.28
CA GLN A 82 -15.37 4.05 16.40
C GLN A 82 -15.73 3.95 14.92
N TYR A 83 -16.41 2.87 14.50
CA TYR A 83 -16.81 2.68 13.12
C TYR A 83 -18.32 2.85 12.95
N ILE A 84 -18.74 4.02 12.49
CA ILE A 84 -20.15 4.32 12.19
C ILE A 84 -20.27 4.55 10.68
N SER A 85 -21.15 3.78 10.02
CA SER A 85 -21.44 3.93 8.59
C SER A 85 -22.82 3.36 8.25
N SER A 86 -23.62 4.12 7.53
CA SER A 86 -24.93 3.66 7.04
C SER A 86 -24.83 2.71 5.83
N THR A 87 -23.63 2.57 5.25
CA THR A 87 -23.39 1.72 4.07
C THR A 87 -22.54 0.49 4.38
N TYR A 88 -22.15 0.29 5.65
CA TYR A 88 -21.45 -0.90 6.07
C TYR A 88 -22.32 -2.16 5.87
N LYS A 89 -21.69 -3.20 5.36
CA LYS A 89 -22.32 -4.52 5.18
C LYS A 89 -21.35 -5.59 5.68
N PRO A 90 -21.71 -6.38 6.71
CA PRO A 90 -20.89 -7.53 7.11
C PRO A 90 -20.95 -8.61 6.02
N ALA A 91 -19.88 -9.34 5.84
CA ALA A 91 -19.84 -10.50 4.96
C ALA A 91 -20.23 -11.74 5.75
N TYR A 92 -21.40 -12.28 5.47
CA TYR A 92 -21.90 -13.47 6.15
C TYR A 92 -21.18 -14.73 5.65
N CYS A 93 -21.01 -15.69 6.53
CA CYS A 93 -20.38 -16.98 6.24
C CYS A 93 -20.99 -17.64 5.00
N ASN A 94 -20.17 -18.32 4.22
CA ASN A 94 -20.53 -18.99 2.97
C ASN A 94 -20.98 -18.06 1.83
N THR A 95 -20.74 -16.75 1.95
CA THR A 95 -21.00 -15.81 0.85
C THR A 95 -19.79 -15.68 -0.08
N THR A 96 -20.06 -15.12 -1.26
CA THR A 96 -19.01 -14.82 -2.25
C THR A 96 -17.93 -13.89 -1.69
N GLN A 97 -18.28 -12.96 -0.80
CA GLN A 97 -17.36 -12.04 -0.17
C GLN A 97 -16.34 -12.77 0.70
N CYS A 98 -16.78 -13.75 1.49
CA CYS A 98 -15.90 -14.60 2.29
C CYS A 98 -14.95 -15.42 1.40
N SER A 99 -15.46 -15.96 0.30
CA SER A 99 -14.65 -16.71 -0.68
C SER A 99 -13.62 -15.80 -1.38
N ILE A 100 -13.99 -14.56 -1.73
CA ILE A 100 -13.05 -13.59 -2.31
C ILE A 100 -11.98 -13.20 -1.29
N ALA A 101 -12.37 -13.01 -0.02
CA ALA A 101 -11.46 -12.71 1.08
C ALA A 101 -10.59 -13.88 1.49
N ASN A 102 -10.90 -15.09 1.00
CA ASN A 102 -10.27 -16.35 1.39
C ASN A 102 -10.36 -16.61 2.89
N SER A 103 -11.45 -16.16 3.50
CA SER A 103 -11.70 -16.43 4.92
C SER A 103 -12.02 -17.92 5.14
N LYS A 104 -11.31 -18.52 6.09
CA LYS A 104 -11.47 -19.95 6.47
C LYS A 104 -12.34 -20.10 7.70
N GLU A 105 -12.58 -19.04 8.43
CA GLU A 105 -13.24 -19.05 9.71
C GLU A 105 -14.53 -18.24 9.71
N CYS A 106 -15.45 -18.66 10.57
CA CYS A 106 -16.75 -18.02 10.75
C CYS A 106 -16.95 -17.65 12.21
N ASN A 107 -17.23 -16.40 12.48
CA ASN A 107 -17.70 -15.95 13.79
C ASN A 107 -19.19 -16.22 13.92
N TRP A 108 -19.58 -17.20 14.75
CA TRP A 108 -20.97 -17.62 14.90
C TRP A 108 -21.79 -16.66 15.76
N GLU A 109 -21.19 -16.12 16.81
CA GLU A 109 -21.87 -15.23 17.76
C GLU A 109 -20.97 -14.05 18.16
N CYS A 110 -21.59 -12.86 18.21
CA CYS A 110 -21.03 -11.71 18.88
C CYS A 110 -21.81 -11.46 20.17
N PHE A 111 -21.12 -11.38 21.28
CA PHE A 111 -21.74 -11.19 22.63
C PHE A 111 -22.21 -9.76 22.90
N PHE A 112 -21.99 -8.85 21.96
CA PHE A 112 -22.38 -7.44 22.05
C PHE A 112 -23.48 -7.13 21.01
N PRO A 113 -24.18 -5.98 21.14
CA PRO A 113 -25.10 -5.52 20.10
C PRO A 113 -24.42 -5.48 18.72
N GLN A 114 -25.12 -5.95 17.70
CA GLN A 114 -24.58 -6.01 16.34
C GLN A 114 -24.14 -4.63 15.85
N ARG A 115 -22.92 -4.58 15.35
CA ARG A 115 -22.26 -3.38 14.84
C ARG A 115 -21.10 -3.78 13.92
N PRO A 116 -20.51 -2.84 13.15
CA PRO A 116 -19.29 -3.12 12.41
C PRO A 116 -18.20 -3.73 13.32
N GLY A 117 -17.62 -4.84 12.89
CA GLY A 117 -16.64 -5.63 13.64
C GLY A 117 -17.24 -6.64 14.64
N CYS A 118 -18.58 -6.67 14.81
CA CYS A 118 -19.23 -7.57 15.72
C CYS A 118 -20.64 -7.93 15.25
N ASN A 119 -20.73 -8.83 14.29
CA ASN A 119 -21.99 -9.38 13.79
C ASN A 119 -21.97 -10.92 13.87
N ASN A 120 -23.16 -11.51 13.96
CA ASN A 120 -23.30 -12.97 14.00
C ASN A 120 -23.16 -13.57 12.60
N ARG A 121 -22.59 -14.77 12.53
CA ARG A 121 -22.42 -15.56 11.30
C ARG A 121 -21.64 -14.84 10.21
N THR A 122 -20.62 -14.07 10.59
CA THR A 122 -19.74 -13.36 9.67
C THR A 122 -18.40 -14.06 9.51
N CYS A 123 -17.82 -14.01 8.34
CA CYS A 123 -16.48 -14.53 8.13
C CYS A 123 -15.43 -13.55 8.70
N ILE A 124 -14.33 -14.11 9.16
CA ILE A 124 -13.25 -13.35 9.79
C ILE A 124 -11.94 -13.52 9.06
N LEU A 125 -11.10 -12.53 9.23
CA LEU A 125 -9.69 -12.51 8.88
C LEU A 125 -8.89 -12.15 10.12
N PHE A 126 -7.57 -12.23 10.00
CA PHE A 126 -6.64 -11.88 11.07
C PHE A 126 -5.89 -10.61 10.69
N PRO A 127 -6.39 -9.42 11.11
CA PRO A 127 -5.68 -8.16 10.89
C PRO A 127 -4.27 -8.21 11.47
N ASP A 128 -3.27 -8.00 10.63
CA ASP A 128 -1.86 -8.09 10.99
C ASP A 128 -1.25 -6.70 11.13
N ASN A 129 -0.76 -6.38 12.32
CA ASN A 129 0.08 -5.23 12.58
C ASN A 129 1.55 -5.64 12.43
N THR A 130 2.05 -5.55 11.23
CA THR A 130 3.40 -5.95 10.87
C THR A 130 4.50 -5.07 11.47
N VAL A 131 4.15 -3.89 12.03
CA VAL A 131 5.10 -3.02 12.75
C VAL A 131 5.58 -3.66 14.04
N ILE A 132 4.69 -4.34 14.75
CA ILE A 132 5.00 -4.99 16.05
C ILE A 132 4.93 -6.53 15.98
N GLY A 133 4.62 -7.09 14.80
CA GLY A 133 4.46 -8.54 14.64
C GLY A 133 3.30 -9.11 15.46
N TYR A 134 2.13 -8.45 15.41
CA TYR A 134 0.93 -8.87 16.12
C TYR A 134 -0.23 -9.03 15.15
N ALA A 135 -0.97 -10.14 15.22
CA ALA A 135 -2.23 -10.28 14.51
C ALA A 135 -3.41 -10.29 15.50
N ASP A 136 -4.46 -9.57 15.14
CA ASP A 136 -5.75 -9.66 15.82
C ASP A 136 -6.45 -10.96 15.38
N ASN A 137 -7.03 -11.66 16.31
CA ASN A 137 -7.72 -12.92 16.05
C ASN A 137 -9.19 -12.73 15.64
N ASN A 138 -9.68 -11.51 15.52
CA ASN A 138 -11.07 -11.22 15.20
C ASN A 138 -11.24 -9.96 14.34
N GLY A 139 -10.99 -10.10 13.05
CA GLY A 139 -11.29 -9.09 12.05
C GLY A 139 -12.48 -9.48 11.19
N GLU A 140 -13.68 -8.97 11.48
CA GLU A 140 -14.87 -9.21 10.67
C GLU A 140 -14.64 -8.74 9.23
N VAL A 141 -14.93 -9.60 8.26
CA VAL A 141 -14.92 -9.18 6.84
C VAL A 141 -16.14 -8.30 6.60
N GLY A 142 -15.90 -7.07 6.20
CA GLY A 142 -16.93 -6.10 5.86
C GLY A 142 -16.74 -5.50 4.49
N GLN A 143 -17.81 -4.86 4.02
CA GLN A 143 -17.83 -4.04 2.82
C GLN A 143 -18.34 -2.66 3.16
N ASP A 144 -17.72 -1.64 2.56
CA ASP A 144 -18.23 -0.27 2.67
C ASP A 144 -17.83 0.55 1.43
N ILE A 145 -18.31 1.79 1.36
CA ILE A 145 -17.93 2.70 0.29
C ILE A 145 -16.51 3.22 0.53
N LEU A 146 -15.64 2.99 -0.44
CA LEU A 146 -14.40 3.74 -0.55
C LEU A 146 -14.62 4.91 -1.51
N TRP A 147 -14.41 6.11 -0.99
CA TRP A 147 -14.68 7.34 -1.71
C TRP A 147 -13.55 7.68 -2.69
N ARG A 148 -13.91 8.50 -3.65
CA ARG A 148 -13.13 8.92 -4.81
C ARG A 148 -11.65 9.12 -4.54
N LEU A 149 -10.83 8.37 -5.25
CA LEU A 149 -9.41 8.63 -5.41
C LEU A 149 -9.17 9.64 -6.53
N HIS A 150 -7.99 10.19 -6.59
CA HIS A 150 -7.56 10.99 -7.74
C HIS A 150 -7.08 10.08 -8.87
N SER A 151 -7.54 10.35 -10.08
CA SER A 151 -6.94 9.79 -11.28
C SER A 151 -5.68 10.55 -11.65
N THR A 152 -4.88 9.98 -12.53
CA THR A 152 -3.78 10.69 -13.19
C THR A 152 -3.62 10.19 -14.62
N ASP A 153 -3.12 11.04 -15.48
CA ASP A 153 -2.61 10.69 -16.81
C ASP A 153 -1.11 10.42 -16.78
N GLY A 154 -0.51 10.44 -15.57
CA GLY A 154 0.90 10.30 -15.31
C GLY A 154 1.64 11.64 -15.18
N SER A 155 1.08 12.77 -15.69
CA SER A 155 1.70 14.09 -15.63
C SER A 155 1.00 15.05 -14.67
N HIS A 156 -0.30 14.88 -14.48
CA HIS A 156 -1.12 15.74 -13.62
C HIS A 156 -2.12 14.93 -12.83
N SER A 157 -2.49 15.44 -11.65
CA SER A 157 -3.64 14.92 -10.92
C SER A 157 -4.91 15.22 -11.71
N GLY A 158 -5.57 14.16 -12.13
CA GLY A 158 -6.83 14.25 -12.86
C GLY A 158 -8.04 14.37 -11.93
N PRO A 159 -9.25 14.33 -12.48
CA PRO A 159 -10.48 14.37 -11.70
C PRO A 159 -10.58 13.15 -10.78
N LYS A 160 -11.38 13.29 -9.72
CA LYS A 160 -11.72 12.16 -8.85
C LYS A 160 -12.54 11.14 -9.62
N VAL A 161 -12.16 9.87 -9.50
CA VAL A 161 -12.92 8.74 -10.07
C VAL A 161 -14.19 8.44 -9.27
N SER A 162 -15.05 7.56 -9.78
CA SER A 162 -16.25 7.12 -9.06
C SER A 162 -15.87 6.39 -7.74
N ASN A 163 -16.82 6.37 -6.79
CA ASN A 163 -16.65 5.59 -5.56
C ASN A 163 -16.63 4.08 -5.86
N ILE A 164 -16.02 3.31 -4.96
CA ILE A 164 -16.14 1.84 -4.93
C ILE A 164 -17.17 1.50 -3.84
N PRO A 165 -18.37 1.04 -4.19
CA PRO A 165 -19.48 0.91 -3.22
C PRO A 165 -19.38 -0.30 -2.30
N ASN A 166 -18.63 -1.33 -2.70
CA ASN A 166 -18.52 -2.58 -1.95
C ASN A 166 -17.03 -2.97 -1.80
N PHE A 167 -16.25 -2.04 -1.26
CA PHE A 167 -14.83 -2.29 -1.01
C PHE A 167 -14.69 -3.23 0.18
N ILE A 168 -14.01 -4.36 0.00
CA ILE A 168 -13.85 -5.40 1.04
C ILE A 168 -12.65 -5.04 1.91
N PHE A 169 -12.82 -5.17 3.23
CA PHE A 169 -11.76 -4.94 4.22
C PHE A 169 -12.02 -5.75 5.49
N ALA A 170 -11.03 -5.83 6.37
CA ALA A 170 -11.22 -6.41 7.69
C ALA A 170 -11.48 -5.31 8.73
N CYS A 171 -12.54 -5.50 9.50
CA CYS A 171 -12.99 -4.62 10.58
C CYS A 171 -12.49 -5.20 11.91
N SER A 172 -11.34 -4.71 12.43
CA SER A 172 -10.74 -5.18 13.67
C SER A 172 -11.52 -4.67 14.88
N SER A 173 -11.87 -5.56 15.78
CA SER A 173 -12.60 -5.21 17.02
C SER A 173 -11.70 -5.08 18.24
N ASN A 174 -10.46 -5.57 18.18
CA ASN A 174 -9.48 -5.52 19.28
C ASN A 174 -8.37 -4.53 18.98
N THR A 175 -8.64 -3.27 19.23
CA THR A 175 -7.79 -2.17 18.77
C THR A 175 -6.66 -1.80 19.70
N PHE A 176 -6.68 -2.22 20.97
CA PHE A 176 -5.60 -1.82 21.88
C PHE A 176 -4.23 -2.31 21.37
N TYR A 177 -4.13 -3.57 21.00
CA TYR A 177 -2.90 -4.11 20.39
C TYR A 177 -2.82 -3.91 18.89
N GLY A 178 -3.95 -3.87 18.20
CA GLY A 178 -3.99 -3.73 16.75
C GLY A 178 -3.33 -2.45 16.23
N VAL A 179 -3.48 -1.33 16.94
CA VAL A 179 -2.87 -0.03 16.56
C VAL A 179 -1.61 0.32 17.35
N LEU A 180 -1.15 -0.56 18.25
CA LEU A 180 0.05 -0.33 19.05
C LEU A 180 1.28 -0.16 18.13
N GLY A 181 2.14 0.79 18.44
CA GLY A 181 3.34 1.09 17.63
C GLY A 181 3.06 1.82 16.31
N LEU A 182 1.80 2.00 15.92
CA LEU A 182 1.45 2.83 14.77
C LEU A 182 1.49 4.32 15.13
N VAL A 183 1.62 5.16 14.11
CA VAL A 183 1.60 6.62 14.28
C VAL A 183 0.30 7.08 14.92
N ASN A 184 0.38 8.04 15.81
CA ASN A 184 -0.80 8.58 16.49
C ASN A 184 -1.90 9.01 15.49
N GLY A 185 -3.12 8.57 15.76
CA GLY A 185 -4.30 8.81 14.91
C GLY A 185 -4.40 7.89 13.68
N VAL A 186 -3.48 6.96 13.48
CA VAL A 186 -3.63 5.87 12.50
C VAL A 186 -4.71 4.90 12.99
N LYS A 187 -5.56 4.46 12.08
CA LYS A 187 -6.74 3.62 12.33
C LYS A 187 -6.68 2.27 11.64
N GLY A 188 -5.50 1.81 11.24
CA GLY A 188 -5.30 0.55 10.56
C GLY A 188 -4.17 0.57 9.54
N MET A 189 -4.13 -0.45 8.69
CA MET A 189 -3.07 -0.57 7.69
C MET A 189 -3.64 -0.78 6.28
N ALA A 190 -2.97 -0.15 5.33
CA ALA A 190 -3.30 -0.20 3.90
C ALA A 190 -2.43 -1.28 3.23
N GLY A 191 -2.95 -2.49 3.12
CA GLY A 191 -2.25 -3.63 2.53
C GLY A 191 -2.14 -3.52 1.00
N LEU A 192 -0.90 -3.55 0.50
CA LEU A 192 -0.58 -3.53 -0.93
C LEU A 192 -0.14 -4.90 -1.46
N GLY A 193 -0.28 -5.95 -0.68
CA GLY A 193 0.18 -7.29 -1.01
C GLY A 193 -0.54 -7.94 -2.19
N ARG A 194 -0.34 -9.23 -2.35
CA ARG A 194 -0.70 -9.98 -3.57
C ARG A 194 -2.08 -10.65 -3.52
N THR A 195 -2.82 -10.49 -2.43
CA THR A 195 -4.12 -11.16 -2.23
C THR A 195 -5.23 -10.59 -3.13
N ARG A 196 -6.37 -11.29 -3.16
CA ARG A 196 -7.54 -10.85 -3.94
C ARG A 196 -8.20 -9.58 -3.39
N ILE A 197 -8.06 -9.33 -2.08
CA ILE A 197 -8.68 -8.18 -1.40
C ILE A 197 -7.68 -7.09 -0.99
N ALA A 198 -6.41 -7.23 -1.37
CA ALA A 198 -5.45 -6.13 -1.23
C ALA A 198 -5.81 -4.94 -2.13
N LEU A 199 -5.38 -3.74 -1.76
CA LEU A 199 -5.73 -2.51 -2.48
C LEU A 199 -5.44 -2.59 -3.99
N PRO A 200 -4.25 -3.07 -4.45
CA PRO A 200 -3.96 -3.11 -5.89
C PRO A 200 -4.94 -3.97 -6.68
N THR A 201 -5.37 -5.09 -6.09
CA THR A 201 -6.30 -6.00 -6.76
C THR A 201 -7.70 -5.42 -6.84
N GLN A 202 -8.22 -4.84 -5.74
CA GLN A 202 -9.55 -4.25 -5.72
C GLN A 202 -9.65 -3.01 -6.61
N PHE A 203 -8.62 -2.14 -6.63
CA PHE A 203 -8.59 -0.98 -7.53
C PHE A 203 -8.49 -1.39 -9.00
N ALA A 204 -7.65 -2.38 -9.33
CA ALA A 204 -7.56 -2.91 -10.68
C ALA A 204 -8.92 -3.45 -11.16
N SER A 205 -9.63 -4.19 -10.31
CA SER A 205 -10.95 -4.73 -10.62
C SER A 205 -12.00 -3.62 -10.77
N ALA A 206 -12.08 -2.68 -9.83
CA ALA A 206 -13.11 -1.64 -9.81
C ALA A 206 -13.01 -0.69 -11.01
N TYR A 207 -11.80 -0.36 -11.43
CA TYR A 207 -11.55 0.62 -12.50
C TYR A 207 -11.07 -0.01 -13.81
N LYS A 208 -10.99 -1.34 -13.88
CA LYS A 208 -10.50 -2.10 -15.03
C LYS A 208 -9.09 -1.66 -15.45
N LEU A 209 -8.23 -1.49 -14.47
CA LEU A 209 -6.82 -1.19 -14.65
C LEU A 209 -5.99 -2.48 -14.68
N PRO A 210 -4.80 -2.49 -15.30
CA PRO A 210 -3.82 -3.54 -15.05
C PRO A 210 -3.51 -3.65 -13.55
N ARG A 211 -3.37 -4.88 -13.03
CA ARG A 211 -2.97 -5.10 -11.64
C ARG A 211 -1.47 -4.85 -11.46
N LYS A 212 -1.10 -3.60 -11.58
CA LYS A 212 0.24 -3.07 -11.40
C LYS A 212 0.18 -1.86 -10.50
N PHE A 213 1.25 -1.57 -9.81
CA PHE A 213 1.42 -0.30 -9.13
C PHE A 213 2.91 0.06 -9.08
N ALA A 214 3.19 1.34 -8.92
CA ALA A 214 4.51 1.86 -8.63
C ALA A 214 4.46 2.65 -7.33
N ILE A 215 5.48 2.50 -6.51
CA ILE A 215 5.58 3.21 -5.24
C ILE A 215 6.82 4.08 -5.24
N CYS A 216 6.66 5.36 -4.91
CA CYS A 216 7.73 6.30 -4.68
C CYS A 216 7.60 6.83 -3.25
N LEU A 217 8.48 6.39 -2.38
CA LEU A 217 8.46 6.75 -0.96
C LEU A 217 9.25 8.05 -0.72
N PRO A 218 8.75 8.96 0.13
CA PRO A 218 9.50 10.16 0.47
C PRO A 218 10.68 9.83 1.37
N SER A 219 11.85 10.38 1.06
CA SER A 219 13.05 10.26 1.90
C SER A 219 12.95 11.08 3.19
N SER A 220 12.15 12.14 3.17
CA SER A 220 12.00 13.11 4.24
C SER A 220 10.54 13.26 4.67
N ALA A 221 10.31 13.56 5.95
CA ALA A 221 8.99 13.90 6.48
C ALA A 221 8.45 15.26 5.95
N ARG A 222 9.26 16.02 5.21
CA ARG A 222 8.88 17.30 4.60
C ARG A 222 8.42 17.16 3.14
N SER A 223 8.48 15.97 2.57
CA SER A 223 8.09 15.69 1.19
C SER A 223 6.99 14.62 1.16
N TYR A 224 6.24 14.60 0.07
CA TYR A 224 5.24 13.57 -0.20
C TYR A 224 5.77 12.58 -1.22
N GLY A 225 5.42 11.32 -1.02
CA GLY A 225 5.55 10.26 -1.99
C GLY A 225 4.19 9.91 -2.60
N VAL A 226 4.15 8.86 -3.38
CA VAL A 226 2.96 8.45 -4.10
C VAL A 226 2.96 6.95 -4.40
N VAL A 227 1.77 6.34 -4.40
CA VAL A 227 1.51 5.07 -5.09
C VAL A 227 0.68 5.36 -6.33
N PHE A 228 1.15 4.92 -7.48
CA PHE A 228 0.39 4.88 -8.73
C PHE A 228 -0.20 3.49 -8.89
N PHE A 229 -1.51 3.38 -9.10
CA PHE A 229 -2.17 2.11 -9.43
C PHE A 229 -2.56 2.13 -10.91
N GLY A 230 -2.18 1.10 -11.63
CA GLY A 230 -2.37 0.95 -13.07
C GLY A 230 -1.04 1.01 -13.84
N ASP A 231 -1.10 1.16 -15.14
CA ASP A 231 0.07 1.25 -16.01
C ASP A 231 0.54 2.70 -16.18
N GLY A 232 1.85 2.88 -16.39
CA GLY A 232 2.44 4.19 -16.56
C GLY A 232 1.75 5.10 -17.61
N PRO A 233 2.24 6.32 -17.80
CA PRO A 233 3.51 6.87 -17.34
C PRO A 233 3.52 7.23 -15.85
N TYR A 234 4.69 7.08 -15.19
CA TYR A 234 4.88 7.46 -13.78
C TYR A 234 5.69 8.76 -13.71
N VAL A 235 4.98 9.88 -13.76
CA VAL A 235 5.61 11.20 -13.79
C VAL A 235 5.71 11.75 -12.37
N LEU A 236 6.93 11.79 -11.83
CA LEU A 236 7.23 12.28 -10.47
C LEU A 236 7.56 13.78 -10.46
N THR A 237 8.15 14.27 -11.53
CA THR A 237 8.46 15.70 -11.73
C THR A 237 7.99 16.12 -13.13
N PRO A 238 7.68 17.41 -13.35
CA PRO A 238 7.24 17.86 -14.67
C PRO A 238 8.16 17.35 -15.78
N LYS A 239 7.58 16.63 -16.75
CA LYS A 239 8.22 16.09 -17.95
C LYS A 239 9.15 14.86 -17.77
N ILE A 240 9.33 14.32 -16.57
CA ILE A 240 10.16 13.13 -16.36
C ILE A 240 9.26 11.93 -16.09
N ASP A 241 9.13 11.06 -17.07
CA ASP A 241 8.50 9.75 -16.92
C ASP A 241 9.55 8.72 -16.47
N VAL A 242 9.55 8.40 -15.17
CA VAL A 242 10.52 7.47 -14.59
C VAL A 242 10.32 6.04 -15.07
N TYR A 243 9.16 5.69 -15.63
CA TYR A 243 8.90 4.34 -16.15
C TYR A 243 9.96 3.91 -17.19
N LYS A 244 10.42 4.86 -18.01
CA LYS A 244 11.39 4.60 -19.08
C LYS A 244 12.81 4.29 -18.58
N SER A 245 13.12 4.66 -17.35
CA SER A 245 14.43 4.45 -16.71
C SER A 245 14.41 3.32 -15.67
N LEU A 246 13.28 2.63 -15.49
CA LEU A 246 13.18 1.52 -14.55
C LEU A 246 13.92 0.29 -15.09
N THR A 247 14.70 -0.32 -14.21
CA THR A 247 15.25 -1.66 -14.43
C THR A 247 14.35 -2.68 -13.75
N PHE A 248 14.03 -3.75 -14.46
CA PHE A 248 13.09 -4.77 -13.99
C PHE A 248 13.82 -6.05 -13.59
N THR A 249 13.39 -6.64 -12.51
CA THR A 249 13.79 -7.99 -12.09
C THR A 249 12.56 -8.85 -11.85
N LYS A 250 12.70 -10.15 -11.99
CA LYS A 250 11.63 -11.11 -11.74
C LYS A 250 11.34 -11.15 -10.24
N LEU A 251 10.07 -10.98 -9.86
CA LEU A 251 9.62 -11.27 -8.50
C LEU A 251 9.58 -12.78 -8.26
N ILE A 252 9.97 -13.20 -7.07
CA ILE A 252 9.86 -14.57 -6.60
C ILE A 252 8.57 -14.69 -5.78
N LEU A 253 7.88 -15.80 -5.96
CA LEU A 253 6.77 -16.18 -5.10
C LEU A 253 7.30 -17.08 -4.00
N ASN A 254 7.15 -16.64 -2.75
CA ASN A 254 7.30 -17.57 -1.64
C ASN A 254 6.03 -18.42 -1.57
N PRO A 255 6.13 -19.75 -1.73
CA PRO A 255 4.95 -20.61 -1.78
C PRO A 255 4.25 -20.74 -0.42
N VAL A 256 4.89 -20.34 0.66
CA VAL A 256 4.40 -20.45 2.03
C VAL A 256 4.07 -19.06 2.58
N SER A 257 2.96 -18.95 3.30
CA SER A 257 2.58 -17.69 3.96
C SER A 257 3.64 -17.25 4.96
N THR A 258 3.95 -15.95 4.92
CA THR A 258 4.86 -15.27 5.84
C THR A 258 4.14 -14.31 6.77
N GLY A 259 2.79 -14.32 6.76
CA GLY A 259 1.97 -13.59 7.70
C GLY A 259 2.05 -14.16 9.11
N TYR A 260 1.62 -13.37 10.09
CA TYR A 260 1.60 -13.81 11.50
C TYR A 260 0.74 -15.06 11.71
N VAL A 261 -0.39 -15.15 11.00
CA VAL A 261 -1.19 -16.38 10.92
C VAL A 261 -0.65 -17.21 9.77
N PHE A 262 0.01 -18.29 10.15
CA PHE A 262 0.64 -19.22 9.22
C PHE A 262 -0.42 -20.12 8.56
N ASP A 263 -0.48 -20.07 7.23
CA ASP A 263 -1.21 -21.06 6.42
C ASP A 263 -0.21 -21.66 5.41
N PRO A 264 0.17 -22.94 5.61
CA PRO A 264 1.16 -23.59 4.74
C PRO A 264 0.66 -23.79 3.30
N ASP A 265 -0.64 -23.76 3.09
CA ASP A 265 -1.26 -23.95 1.77
C ASP A 265 -1.44 -22.63 0.99
N GLU A 266 -1.07 -21.52 1.60
CA GLU A 266 -1.18 -20.19 0.98
C GLU A 266 0.19 -19.59 0.68
N PRO A 267 0.38 -19.02 -0.53
CA PRO A 267 1.59 -18.30 -0.85
C PRO A 267 1.63 -16.96 -0.11
N SER A 268 2.83 -16.49 0.20
CA SER A 268 3.04 -15.18 0.81
C SER A 268 2.45 -14.05 -0.04
N ALA A 269 1.84 -13.09 0.63
CA ALA A 269 1.36 -11.85 0.02
C ALA A 269 2.49 -10.85 -0.29
N GLU A 270 3.69 -11.07 0.24
CA GLU A 270 4.84 -10.18 0.15
C GLU A 270 5.57 -10.25 -1.19
N TYR A 271 6.44 -9.27 -1.43
CA TYR A 271 7.21 -9.14 -2.66
C TYR A 271 8.68 -9.52 -2.42
N PHE A 272 9.08 -10.64 -2.97
CA PHE A 272 10.47 -11.14 -2.88
C PHE A 272 11.22 -10.89 -4.18
N ILE A 273 12.50 -10.54 -4.03
CA ILE A 273 13.47 -10.39 -5.13
C ILE A 273 14.57 -11.43 -4.99
N ASN A 274 15.19 -11.82 -6.11
CA ASN A 274 16.20 -12.87 -6.13
C ASN A 274 17.60 -12.27 -5.90
N ALA A 275 17.92 -11.87 -4.66
CA ALA A 275 19.27 -11.48 -4.32
C ALA A 275 20.22 -12.71 -4.35
N LYS A 276 21.33 -12.58 -5.05
CA LYS A 276 22.37 -13.63 -5.20
C LYS A 276 23.57 -13.38 -4.33
N SER A 277 23.94 -12.13 -4.14
CA SER A 277 25.05 -11.72 -3.30
C SER A 277 24.89 -10.25 -2.89
N ILE A 278 25.70 -9.82 -1.94
CA ILE A 278 25.85 -8.43 -1.53
C ILE A 278 27.28 -8.02 -1.87
N LYS A 279 27.46 -6.81 -2.40
CA LYS A 279 28.77 -6.20 -2.63
C LYS A 279 28.91 -4.95 -1.78
N VAL A 280 30.14 -4.67 -1.36
CA VAL A 280 30.56 -3.40 -0.75
C VAL A 280 31.74 -2.87 -1.55
N ASN A 281 31.62 -1.66 -2.11
CA ASN A 281 32.59 -1.11 -3.07
C ASN A 281 32.96 -2.15 -4.16
N GLU A 282 31.94 -2.69 -4.82
CA GLU A 282 32.07 -3.71 -5.88
C GLU A 282 32.66 -5.06 -5.44
N LYS A 283 33.15 -5.19 -4.20
CA LYS A 283 33.70 -6.44 -3.65
C LYS A 283 32.59 -7.32 -3.07
N ILE A 284 32.56 -8.57 -3.47
CA ILE A 284 31.57 -9.54 -2.97
C ILE A 284 31.82 -9.79 -1.48
N VAL A 285 30.76 -9.65 -0.68
CA VAL A 285 30.78 -10.03 0.74
C VAL A 285 30.74 -11.55 0.84
N SER A 286 31.70 -12.11 1.58
CA SER A 286 31.74 -13.56 1.84
C SER A 286 30.67 -13.93 2.86
N LEU A 287 29.57 -14.51 2.41
CA LEU A 287 28.44 -14.93 3.22
C LEU A 287 27.85 -16.26 2.72
N ASN A 288 27.04 -16.89 3.55
CA ASN A 288 26.27 -18.05 3.14
C ASN A 288 25.11 -17.62 2.24
N THR A 289 25.27 -17.75 0.92
CA THR A 289 24.27 -17.33 -0.06
C THR A 289 22.97 -18.14 -0.04
N PHE A 290 22.94 -19.32 0.59
CA PHE A 290 21.72 -20.09 0.79
C PHE A 290 20.71 -19.35 1.65
N LEU A 291 21.15 -18.48 2.56
CA LEU A 291 20.29 -17.64 3.39
C LEU A 291 19.56 -16.53 2.59
N LEU A 292 20.04 -16.21 1.39
CA LEU A 292 19.37 -15.28 0.47
C LEU A 292 18.27 -15.96 -0.36
N ALA A 293 18.21 -17.28 -0.38
CA ALA A 293 17.19 -18.06 -1.07
C ALA A 293 16.05 -18.40 -0.09
N ILE A 294 14.84 -18.59 -0.64
CA ILE A 294 13.70 -19.10 0.11
C ILE A 294 13.85 -20.63 0.18
N ASP A 295 13.79 -21.19 1.38
CA ASP A 295 13.81 -22.63 1.59
C ASP A 295 12.43 -23.28 1.39
N GLN A 296 12.37 -24.60 1.53
CA GLN A 296 11.14 -25.38 1.38
C GLN A 296 10.05 -25.06 2.43
N ASN A 297 10.43 -24.46 3.55
CA ASN A 297 9.53 -24.04 4.62
C ASN A 297 9.12 -22.57 4.52
N GLY A 298 9.57 -21.87 3.46
CA GLY A 298 9.27 -20.46 3.25
C GLY A 298 10.19 -19.50 3.99
N TYR A 299 11.24 -19.98 4.66
CA TYR A 299 12.21 -19.12 5.35
C TYR A 299 13.30 -18.63 4.40
N GLY A 300 13.91 -17.49 4.77
CA GLY A 300 14.95 -16.85 3.97
C GLY A 300 14.43 -15.95 2.87
N GLY A 301 15.24 -15.75 1.84
CA GLY A 301 14.92 -14.84 0.74
C GLY A 301 15.12 -13.37 1.09
N THR A 302 14.95 -12.53 0.08
CA THR A 302 15.05 -11.07 0.20
C THR A 302 13.71 -10.45 -0.17
N LYS A 303 13.04 -9.81 0.79
CA LYS A 303 11.75 -9.14 0.57
C LYS A 303 11.88 -7.62 0.65
N ILE A 304 11.02 -6.93 -0.06
CA ILE A 304 10.87 -5.47 0.02
C ILE A 304 9.80 -5.16 1.04
N SER A 305 10.10 -4.28 2.01
CA SER A 305 9.17 -3.87 3.07
C SER A 305 9.07 -2.34 3.15
N THR A 306 7.90 -1.84 3.50
CA THR A 306 7.65 -0.43 3.84
C THR A 306 7.45 -0.22 5.33
N VAL A 307 7.45 -1.28 6.11
CA VAL A 307 7.12 -1.27 7.55
C VAL A 307 8.38 -1.12 8.37
N ASN A 308 9.42 -1.86 8.04
CA ASN A 308 10.71 -1.72 8.72
C ASN A 308 11.40 -0.43 8.26
N PRO A 309 11.78 0.47 9.19
CA PRO A 309 12.42 1.74 8.82
C PRO A 309 13.87 1.57 8.34
N TYR A 310 14.47 0.40 8.58
CA TYR A 310 15.84 0.05 8.23
C TYR A 310 15.92 -1.28 7.50
N THR A 311 17.01 -1.51 6.76
CA THR A 311 17.31 -2.82 6.20
C THR A 311 17.65 -3.79 7.34
N VAL A 312 16.91 -4.89 7.42
CA VAL A 312 17.10 -5.97 8.39
C VAL A 312 17.78 -7.13 7.69
N LEU A 313 18.86 -7.62 8.26
CA LEU A 313 19.62 -8.75 7.75
C LEU A 313 19.62 -9.88 8.79
N GLU A 314 19.68 -11.13 8.32
CA GLU A 314 19.96 -12.26 9.19
C GLU A 314 21.31 -12.05 9.88
N SER A 315 21.47 -12.52 11.12
CA SER A 315 22.58 -12.16 12.00
C SER A 315 23.98 -12.49 11.45
N THR A 316 24.12 -13.61 10.74
CA THR A 316 25.42 -13.98 10.14
C THR A 316 25.72 -13.16 8.88
N ILE A 317 24.70 -12.87 8.08
CA ILE A 317 24.80 -11.94 6.94
C ILE A 317 25.14 -10.53 7.45
N TYR A 318 24.46 -10.06 8.50
CA TYR A 318 24.74 -8.76 9.11
C TYR A 318 26.17 -8.63 9.54
N LYS A 319 26.70 -9.64 10.25
CA LYS A 319 28.11 -9.64 10.70
C LYS A 319 29.08 -9.58 9.52
N ALA A 320 28.91 -10.44 8.54
CA ALA A 320 29.78 -10.47 7.36
C ALA A 320 29.72 -9.15 6.58
N PHE A 321 28.53 -8.58 6.45
CA PHE A 321 28.32 -7.28 5.81
C PHE A 321 29.00 -6.14 6.56
N VAL A 322 28.83 -6.06 7.89
CA VAL A 322 29.46 -5.03 8.72
C VAL A 322 30.98 -5.14 8.67
N ASP A 323 31.55 -6.34 8.76
CA ASP A 323 32.99 -6.56 8.68
C ASP A 323 33.53 -6.08 7.32
N ALA A 324 32.83 -6.39 6.23
CA ALA A 324 33.21 -5.91 4.89
C ALA A 324 33.10 -4.38 4.77
N PHE A 325 32.01 -3.79 5.29
CA PHE A 325 31.79 -2.35 5.23
C PHE A 325 32.83 -1.57 6.03
N VAL A 326 33.16 -2.03 7.24
CA VAL A 326 34.21 -1.45 8.08
C VAL A 326 35.57 -1.49 7.39
N LYS A 327 35.88 -2.59 6.70
CA LYS A 327 37.15 -2.76 5.97
C LYS A 327 37.30 -1.79 4.79
N GLU A 328 36.14 -1.47 4.14
CA GLU A 328 36.14 -0.56 2.97
C GLU A 328 35.97 0.91 3.37
N MET A 329 35.63 1.20 4.64
CA MET A 329 35.50 2.57 5.12
C MET A 329 36.90 3.25 5.11
N PRO A 330 37.01 4.50 4.62
CA PRO A 330 38.27 5.23 4.64
C PRO A 330 38.83 5.34 6.06
N GLY A 331 40.12 5.04 6.23
CA GLY A 331 40.78 4.92 7.54
C GLY A 331 40.80 6.20 8.39
N HIS A 332 40.53 7.36 7.78
CA HIS A 332 40.38 8.63 8.51
C HIS A 332 38.99 8.79 9.16
N ILE A 333 37.99 8.00 8.76
CA ILE A 333 36.65 7.98 9.35
C ILE A 333 36.68 7.05 10.57
N LYS A 334 36.52 7.59 11.76
CA LYS A 334 36.60 6.85 13.01
C LYS A 334 35.29 6.16 13.34
N ARG A 335 35.38 4.91 13.83
CA ARG A 335 34.24 4.28 14.51
C ARG A 335 33.98 4.98 15.83
N VAL A 336 32.71 5.12 16.17
CA VAL A 336 32.23 5.65 17.46
C VAL A 336 31.38 4.60 18.18
N ALA A 337 30.95 4.91 19.39
CA ALA A 337 30.03 4.04 20.14
C ALA A 337 28.76 3.78 19.32
N SER A 338 28.28 2.53 19.37
CA SER A 338 27.03 2.15 18.70
C SER A 338 25.84 2.86 19.32
N VAL A 339 24.85 3.17 18.47
CA VAL A 339 23.59 3.76 18.87
C VAL A 339 22.47 2.83 18.41
N GLU A 340 21.67 2.34 19.36
CA GLU A 340 20.54 1.45 19.05
C GLU A 340 19.63 2.02 17.96
N PRO A 341 19.17 1.18 17.01
CA PRO A 341 19.37 -0.28 16.91
C PRO A 341 20.63 -0.72 16.13
N PHE A 342 21.56 0.19 15.84
CA PHE A 342 22.74 -0.09 15.00
C PHE A 342 23.92 -0.57 15.83
N GLY A 343 24.53 -1.71 15.44
CA GLY A 343 25.71 -2.27 16.08
C GLY A 343 27.03 -1.61 15.68
N THR A 344 27.04 -0.74 14.65
CA THR A 344 28.24 -0.06 14.16
C THR A 344 27.89 1.35 13.71
N CYS A 345 28.62 2.33 14.26
CA CYS A 345 28.47 3.73 13.94
C CYS A 345 29.82 4.38 13.62
N PHE A 346 29.78 5.45 12.82
CA PHE A 346 30.95 6.22 12.42
C PHE A 346 30.75 7.70 12.69
N ASP A 347 31.86 8.40 12.96
CA ASP A 347 31.85 9.85 13.09
C ASP A 347 31.56 10.49 11.73
N SER A 348 30.48 11.22 11.64
CA SER A 348 30.04 11.88 10.41
C SER A 348 30.78 13.16 10.07
N THR A 349 31.60 13.70 11.00
CA THR A 349 32.25 15.02 10.87
C THR A 349 33.12 15.12 9.60
N HIS A 350 33.75 14.02 9.20
CA HIS A 350 34.64 13.96 8.05
C HIS A 350 34.05 13.18 6.86
N ILE A 351 32.77 12.83 6.92
CA ILE A 351 32.06 12.18 5.80
C ILE A 351 31.53 13.26 4.86
N GLY A 352 32.08 13.32 3.66
CA GLY A 352 31.59 14.22 2.61
C GLY A 352 30.17 13.88 2.16
N ILE A 353 29.58 14.75 1.35
CA ILE A 353 28.27 14.53 0.74
C ILE A 353 28.45 14.45 -0.77
N THR A 354 27.87 13.42 -1.37
CA THR A 354 27.77 13.24 -2.83
C THR A 354 26.36 13.57 -3.31
N CYS A 355 26.13 13.58 -4.61
CA CYS A 355 24.79 13.80 -5.18
C CYS A 355 23.79 12.67 -4.82
N VAL A 356 24.28 11.51 -4.36
CA VAL A 356 23.44 10.35 -3.99
C VAL A 356 23.41 10.07 -2.49
N GLY A 357 24.15 10.85 -1.68
CA GLY A 357 24.17 10.68 -0.22
C GLY A 357 25.57 10.86 0.38
N PRO A 358 25.78 10.39 1.62
CA PRO A 358 27.10 10.43 2.27
C PRO A 358 28.18 9.68 1.46
N ALA A 359 29.41 10.18 1.48
CA ALA A 359 30.58 9.56 0.83
C ALA A 359 31.07 8.35 1.65
N VAL A 360 30.33 7.27 1.60
CA VAL A 360 30.61 5.99 2.27
C VAL A 360 30.71 4.87 1.23
N PRO A 361 31.22 3.68 1.58
CA PRO A 361 31.25 2.55 0.66
C PRO A 361 29.89 2.26 0.04
N SER A 362 29.84 2.03 -1.28
CA SER A 362 28.62 1.63 -1.96
C SER A 362 28.17 0.24 -1.53
N ILE A 363 26.86 0.01 -1.52
CA ILE A 363 26.24 -1.27 -1.18
C ILE A 363 25.38 -1.68 -2.36
N ASP A 364 25.67 -2.84 -2.95
CA ASP A 364 24.97 -3.36 -4.11
C ASP A 364 24.35 -4.72 -3.80
N PHE A 365 23.06 -4.88 -4.09
CA PHE A 365 22.40 -6.18 -4.12
C PHE A 365 22.44 -6.74 -5.54
N VAL A 366 23.14 -7.85 -5.74
CA VAL A 366 23.20 -8.53 -7.02
C VAL A 366 21.96 -9.40 -7.17
N LEU A 367 21.07 -9.04 -8.10
CA LEU A 367 19.79 -9.70 -8.28
C LEU A 367 19.80 -10.82 -9.34
N GLN A 368 20.69 -10.74 -10.34
CA GLN A 368 20.83 -11.74 -11.40
C GLN A 368 22.31 -11.97 -11.74
N SER A 369 22.59 -13.00 -12.52
CA SER A 369 23.91 -13.20 -13.10
C SER A 369 24.29 -11.99 -13.97
N GLU A 370 25.56 -11.60 -13.93
CA GLU A 370 26.16 -10.49 -14.67
C GLU A 370 25.63 -10.43 -16.12
N GLY A 371 25.01 -9.31 -16.51
CA GLY A 371 24.58 -9.02 -17.88
C GLY A 371 23.13 -8.65 -18.09
N VAL A 372 22.29 -8.60 -17.05
CA VAL A 372 20.93 -8.02 -17.16
C VAL A 372 20.90 -6.75 -16.30
N TYR A 373 21.11 -5.64 -16.96
CA TYR A 373 20.98 -4.29 -16.42
C TYR A 373 19.57 -3.76 -16.66
#